data_60903b615faa5e3ed0ea48804960693c
#
_entry.id   60903b615faa5e3ed0ea48804960693c
#
_cell.length_a   1.000
_cell.length_b   1.000
_cell.length_c   1.000
_cell.angle_alpha   90.00
_cell.angle_beta   90.00
_cell.angle_gamma   90.00
#
_symmetry.space_group_name_H-M   'P 1'
#
loop_
_entity.id
_entity.type
_entity.pdbx_description
1 polymer ?
#
loop_
_entity_poly.entity_id
_entity_poly.type
_entity_poly.pdbx_seq_one_letter_code
_entity_poly.pdbx_strand_id
1 'polypeptide(L)'
;MRRPYKAHLANWSDLVSSYEQIRAGFIALALERNRRATPFVEQARALKAVASRVATPAELLTIPAIEPALLTAAGISDKAAIHLQPQDKAEAIQGLLRNYLEPAGAGFVEELVYRFLLTRGDTLGGSMRNAGGALAQRRFTRAIVAALTLMQIKYKWLSYASKEWTLGADSDDVDIEFYVNGLSWADRERARTLLYNRRVPLVRSNIDLILLTGESQKVAPDDPRLYIALGELKGGIDPAGADEHWKTASSALSRSRDAFTDVG
;
A
#
# COMPACT_ATOMS: atom_id res chain seq x y z
N MET A 1 -36.60 6.23 5.24
CA MET A 1 -35.54 6.13 6.25
C MET A 1 -34.58 7.32 6.11
N ARG A 2 -34.37 8.14 7.16
CA ARG A 2 -33.34 9.20 7.13
C ARG A 2 -31.97 8.54 7.09
N ARG A 3 -31.16 8.81 6.07
CA ARG A 3 -29.79 8.35 5.97
C ARG A 3 -28.91 9.22 6.88
N PRO A 4 -28.50 8.75 8.07
CA PRO A 4 -27.86 9.59 9.10
C PRO A 4 -26.56 10.26 8.64
N TYR A 5 -25.83 9.65 7.69
CA TYR A 5 -24.61 10.22 7.14
C TYR A 5 -24.83 11.54 6.35
N LYS A 6 -26.04 11.78 5.82
CA LYS A 6 -26.34 13.02 5.10
C LYS A 6 -26.31 14.27 6.01
N ALA A 7 -26.45 14.08 7.32
CA ALA A 7 -26.30 15.20 8.25
C ALA A 7 -24.86 15.70 8.39
N HIS A 8 -23.88 14.81 8.09
CA HIS A 8 -22.45 15.10 8.19
C HIS A 8 -21.81 15.41 6.83
N LEU A 9 -22.52 15.26 5.72
CA LEU A 9 -22.07 15.51 4.35
C LEU A 9 -23.13 16.33 3.61
N ALA A 10 -23.65 17.37 4.26
CA ALA A 10 -24.72 18.18 3.72
C ALA A 10 -24.21 19.22 2.70
N ASN A 11 -22.99 19.68 2.89
CA ASN A 11 -22.38 20.74 2.09
C ASN A 11 -21.08 20.21 1.44
N TRP A 12 -20.75 20.75 0.27
CA TRP A 12 -19.48 20.45 -0.40
C TRP A 12 -18.25 20.87 0.44
N SER A 13 -18.40 21.88 1.30
CA SER A 13 -17.36 22.34 2.24
C SER A 13 -16.94 21.26 3.24
N ASP A 14 -17.82 20.29 3.55
CA ASP A 14 -17.51 19.19 4.45
C ASP A 14 -16.49 18.20 3.84
N LEU A 15 -16.29 18.29 2.52
CA LEU A 15 -15.37 17.44 1.74
C LEU A 15 -14.09 18.18 1.35
N VAL A 16 -13.93 19.45 1.70
CA VAL A 16 -12.77 20.24 1.33
C VAL A 16 -11.64 20.02 2.33
N SER A 17 -10.47 19.67 1.83
CA SER A 17 -9.25 19.65 2.63
C SER A 17 -8.62 21.04 2.71
N SER A 18 -8.16 21.45 3.88
CA SER A 18 -7.44 22.72 4.01
C SER A 18 -6.05 22.67 3.36
N TYR A 19 -5.50 23.81 3.04
CA TYR A 19 -4.12 23.92 2.53
C TYR A 19 -3.11 23.25 3.47
N GLU A 20 -3.26 23.44 4.78
CA GLU A 20 -2.39 22.87 5.81
C GLU A 20 -2.46 21.34 5.81
N GLN A 21 -3.67 20.77 5.65
CA GLN A 21 -3.86 19.32 5.56
C GLN A 21 -3.20 18.75 4.30
N ILE A 22 -3.36 19.42 3.16
CA ILE A 22 -2.74 19.02 1.89
C ILE A 22 -1.22 19.08 2.01
N ARG A 23 -0.68 20.21 2.50
CA ARG A 23 0.76 20.39 2.73
C ARG A 23 1.34 19.33 3.66
N ALA A 24 0.70 19.08 4.79
CA ALA A 24 1.14 18.07 5.75
C ALA A 24 1.15 16.67 5.12
N GLY A 25 0.16 16.36 4.30
CA GLY A 25 0.08 15.10 3.56
C GLY A 25 1.22 14.93 2.55
N PHE A 26 1.56 15.96 1.76
CA PHE A 26 2.69 15.94 0.81
C PHE A 26 4.02 15.73 1.54
N ILE A 27 4.26 16.44 2.64
CA ILE A 27 5.47 16.28 3.45
C ILE A 27 5.56 14.86 4.02
N ALA A 28 4.47 14.33 4.58
CA ALA A 28 4.45 12.97 5.14
C ALA A 28 4.76 11.92 4.06
N LEU A 29 4.18 12.05 2.85
CA LEU A 29 4.48 11.14 1.74
C LEU A 29 5.93 11.26 1.25
N ALA A 30 6.50 12.47 1.21
CA ALA A 30 7.88 12.69 0.81
C ALA A 30 8.86 12.05 1.82
N LEU A 31 8.61 12.21 3.11
CA LEU A 31 9.41 11.58 4.16
C LEU A 31 9.30 10.05 4.13
N GLU A 32 8.10 9.51 3.93
CA GLU A 32 7.91 8.07 3.81
C GLU A 32 8.58 7.51 2.55
N ARG A 33 8.58 8.24 1.43
CA ARG A 33 9.31 7.87 0.22
C ARG A 33 10.82 7.79 0.49
N ASN A 34 11.40 8.79 1.14
CA ASN A 34 12.82 8.79 1.49
C ASN A 34 13.18 7.64 2.44
N ARG A 35 12.35 7.40 3.46
CA ARG A 35 12.54 6.26 4.37
C ARG A 35 12.56 4.92 3.63
N ARG A 36 11.64 4.71 2.69
CA ARG A 36 11.56 3.49 1.88
C ARG A 36 12.66 3.40 0.83
N ALA A 37 13.20 4.52 0.38
CA ALA A 37 14.32 4.56 -0.57
C ALA A 37 15.66 4.20 0.09
N THR A 38 15.82 4.41 1.40
CA THR A 38 17.08 4.19 2.13
C THR A 38 17.69 2.81 1.87
N PRO A 39 16.97 1.67 1.95
CA PRO A 39 17.55 0.37 1.65
C PRO A 39 18.11 0.26 0.22
N PHE A 40 17.48 0.91 -0.76
CA PHE A 40 17.96 0.90 -2.16
C PHE A 40 19.23 1.74 -2.33
N VAL A 41 19.30 2.85 -1.61
CA VAL A 41 20.52 3.68 -1.57
C VAL A 41 21.69 2.91 -0.94
N GLU A 42 21.45 2.17 0.14
CA GLU A 42 22.48 1.33 0.76
C GLU A 42 22.92 0.17 -0.16
N GLN A 43 21.97 -0.46 -0.85
CA GLN A 43 22.30 -1.48 -1.87
C GLN A 43 23.15 -0.89 -3.01
N ALA A 44 22.83 0.32 -3.47
CA ALA A 44 23.60 1.01 -4.50
C ALA A 44 25.04 1.35 -4.03
N ARG A 45 25.20 1.76 -2.77
CA ARG A 45 26.52 1.99 -2.18
C ARG A 45 27.34 0.69 -2.10
N ALA A 46 26.72 -0.41 -1.68
CA ALA A 46 27.37 -1.71 -1.65
C ALA A 46 27.74 -2.19 -3.06
N LEU A 47 26.86 -2.03 -4.05
CA LEU A 47 27.11 -2.33 -5.44
C LEU A 47 28.30 -1.52 -5.96
N LYS A 48 28.33 -0.21 -5.70
CA LYS A 48 29.45 0.66 -6.07
C LYS A 48 30.78 0.16 -5.49
N ALA A 49 30.78 -0.17 -4.19
CA ALA A 49 32.00 -0.63 -3.51
C ALA A 49 32.53 -1.95 -4.08
N VAL A 50 31.65 -2.85 -4.52
CA VAL A 50 32.06 -4.11 -5.18
C VAL A 50 32.52 -3.87 -6.61
N ALA A 51 31.74 -3.12 -7.39
CA ALA A 51 32.05 -2.83 -8.80
C ALA A 51 33.33 -2.02 -8.98
N SER A 52 33.71 -1.17 -8.02
CA SER A 52 34.96 -0.41 -8.05
C SER A 52 36.22 -1.25 -7.85
N ARG A 53 36.10 -2.57 -7.62
CA ARG A 53 37.26 -3.47 -7.47
C ARG A 53 37.71 -4.09 -8.78
N VAL A 54 36.95 -3.93 -9.83
CA VAL A 54 37.26 -4.47 -11.15
C VAL A 54 37.64 -3.32 -12.11
N ALA A 55 38.48 -3.62 -13.09
CA ALA A 55 38.98 -2.64 -14.03
C ALA A 55 38.06 -2.47 -15.24
N THR A 56 37.29 -3.49 -15.59
CA THR A 56 36.45 -3.52 -16.80
C THR A 56 35.05 -4.00 -16.51
N PRO A 57 34.04 -3.58 -17.30
CA PRO A 57 32.66 -4.09 -17.18
C PRO A 57 32.54 -5.62 -17.27
N ALA A 58 33.36 -6.25 -18.13
CA ALA A 58 33.33 -7.71 -18.32
C ALA A 58 33.73 -8.47 -17.06
N GLU A 59 34.60 -7.93 -16.24
CA GLU A 59 35.02 -8.56 -14.97
C GLU A 59 33.86 -8.60 -13.93
N LEU A 60 32.80 -7.77 -14.06
CA LEU A 60 31.64 -7.82 -13.21
C LEU A 60 30.95 -9.21 -13.25
N LEU A 61 31.04 -9.90 -14.39
CA LEU A 61 30.50 -11.25 -14.58
C LEU A 61 31.21 -12.31 -13.72
N THR A 62 32.41 -12.03 -13.26
CA THR A 62 33.18 -12.92 -12.39
C THR A 62 32.75 -12.86 -10.94
N ILE A 63 31.78 -11.99 -10.61
CA ILE A 63 31.30 -11.76 -9.25
C ILE A 63 29.84 -12.23 -9.15
N PRO A 64 29.56 -13.53 -8.86
CA PRO A 64 28.19 -14.06 -8.84
C PRO A 64 27.27 -13.35 -7.86
N ALA A 65 27.83 -12.80 -6.77
CA ALA A 65 27.05 -12.13 -5.71
C ALA A 65 26.31 -10.87 -6.19
N ILE A 66 26.75 -10.24 -7.31
CA ILE A 66 26.10 -9.03 -7.85
C ILE A 66 25.18 -9.29 -9.04
N GLU A 67 25.02 -10.53 -9.48
CA GLU A 67 24.14 -10.87 -10.61
C GLU A 67 22.71 -10.30 -10.46
N PRO A 68 22.04 -10.38 -9.30
CA PRO A 68 20.73 -9.75 -9.13
C PRO A 68 20.75 -8.23 -9.29
N ALA A 69 21.85 -7.58 -8.92
CA ALA A 69 22.00 -6.15 -9.07
C ALA A 69 22.29 -5.75 -10.53
N LEU A 70 23.03 -6.58 -11.27
CA LEU A 70 23.24 -6.41 -12.72
C LEU A 70 21.91 -6.56 -13.46
N LEU A 71 21.07 -7.54 -13.13
CA LEU A 71 19.72 -7.67 -13.68
C LEU A 71 18.86 -6.45 -13.39
N THR A 72 18.91 -5.95 -12.16
CA THR A 72 18.21 -4.71 -11.80
C THR A 72 18.70 -3.53 -12.64
N ALA A 73 20.02 -3.36 -12.81
CA ALA A 73 20.59 -2.31 -13.65
C ALA A 73 20.24 -2.48 -15.14
N ALA A 74 20.02 -3.72 -15.60
CA ALA A 74 19.51 -4.02 -16.93
C ALA A 74 18.00 -3.72 -17.10
N GLY A 75 17.32 -3.17 -16.07
CA GLY A 75 15.91 -2.82 -16.12
C GLY A 75 14.96 -3.94 -15.68
N ILE A 76 15.48 -5.06 -15.19
CA ILE A 76 14.67 -6.22 -14.78
C ILE A 76 14.36 -6.14 -13.29
N SER A 77 13.08 -5.99 -12.96
CA SER A 77 12.63 -6.02 -11.56
C SER A 77 12.75 -7.44 -10.96
N ASP A 78 12.84 -7.53 -9.62
CA ASP A 78 12.88 -8.81 -8.91
C ASP A 78 11.68 -9.71 -9.28
N LYS A 79 10.51 -9.13 -9.54
CA LYS A 79 9.32 -9.86 -9.98
C LYS A 79 9.47 -10.41 -11.41
N ALA A 80 10.01 -9.62 -12.32
CA ALA A 80 10.26 -10.06 -13.70
C ALA A 80 11.32 -11.16 -13.75
N ALA A 81 12.37 -11.05 -12.96
CA ALA A 81 13.46 -12.01 -12.90
C ALA A 81 13.02 -13.45 -12.55
N ILE A 82 11.89 -13.62 -11.83
CA ILE A 82 11.34 -14.94 -11.48
C ILE A 82 10.81 -15.68 -12.72
N HIS A 83 10.37 -14.94 -13.75
CA HIS A 83 9.78 -15.49 -14.97
C HIS A 83 10.80 -15.73 -16.09
N LEU A 84 12.05 -15.34 -15.90
CA LEU A 84 13.12 -15.43 -16.89
C LEU A 84 13.95 -16.72 -16.72
N GLN A 85 14.29 -17.34 -17.84
CA GLN A 85 15.22 -18.46 -17.88
C GLN A 85 16.67 -17.96 -17.69
N PRO A 86 17.64 -18.84 -17.34
CA PRO A 86 19.04 -18.42 -17.18
C PRO A 86 19.63 -17.74 -18.42
N GLN A 87 19.25 -18.21 -19.61
CA GLN A 87 19.70 -17.60 -20.87
C GLN A 87 19.19 -16.16 -21.05
N ASP A 88 17.92 -15.92 -20.72
CA ASP A 88 17.30 -14.58 -20.82
C ASP A 88 18.01 -13.59 -19.87
N LYS A 89 18.34 -14.05 -18.66
CA LYS A 89 19.10 -13.27 -17.68
C LYS A 89 20.50 -12.92 -18.17
N ALA A 90 21.20 -13.92 -18.72
CA ALA A 90 22.52 -13.71 -19.28
C ALA A 90 22.48 -12.73 -20.47
N GLU A 91 21.50 -12.84 -21.36
CA GLU A 91 21.31 -11.93 -22.48
C GLU A 91 21.04 -10.49 -22.00
N ALA A 92 20.20 -10.31 -21.00
CA ALA A 92 19.90 -8.99 -20.43
C ALA A 92 21.17 -8.34 -19.82
N ILE A 93 21.96 -9.09 -19.07
CA ILE A 93 23.23 -8.60 -18.50
C ILE A 93 24.23 -8.29 -19.61
N GLN A 94 24.36 -9.13 -20.63
CA GLN A 94 25.22 -8.86 -21.78
C GLN A 94 24.79 -7.60 -22.54
N GLY A 95 23.46 -7.38 -22.65
CA GLY A 95 22.91 -6.16 -23.20
C GLY A 95 23.28 -4.92 -22.39
N LEU A 96 23.21 -5.00 -21.07
CA LEU A 96 23.67 -3.94 -20.17
C LEU A 96 25.16 -3.61 -20.39
N LEU A 97 26.02 -4.62 -20.40
CA LEU A 97 27.43 -4.43 -20.56
C LEU A 97 27.75 -3.73 -21.89
N ARG A 98 27.34 -4.33 -23.01
CA ARG A 98 27.69 -3.86 -24.36
C ARG A 98 27.09 -2.49 -24.69
N ASN A 99 25.85 -2.25 -24.33
CA ASN A 99 25.15 -1.05 -24.78
C ASN A 99 25.35 0.15 -23.85
N TYR A 100 25.79 -0.08 -22.61
CA TYR A 100 25.81 1.00 -21.63
C TYR A 100 27.10 1.08 -20.81
N LEU A 101 27.61 -0.04 -20.27
CA LEU A 101 28.76 0.03 -19.38
C LEU A 101 30.08 0.15 -20.15
N GLU A 102 30.25 -0.58 -21.23
CA GLU A 102 31.44 -0.47 -22.08
C GLU A 102 31.58 0.93 -22.72
N PRO A 103 30.49 1.52 -23.29
CA PRO A 103 30.54 2.88 -23.79
C PRO A 103 30.84 3.95 -22.74
N ALA A 104 30.51 3.71 -21.47
CA ALA A 104 30.78 4.63 -20.37
C ALA A 104 32.28 4.67 -19.99
N GLY A 105 33.09 3.73 -20.48
CA GLY A 105 34.54 3.70 -20.25
C GLY A 105 34.86 3.69 -18.75
N ALA A 106 35.69 4.61 -18.29
CA ALA A 106 36.08 4.73 -16.88
C ALA A 106 34.91 5.06 -15.94
N GLY A 107 33.79 5.56 -16.47
CA GLY A 107 32.58 5.88 -15.70
C GLY A 107 31.59 4.71 -15.55
N PHE A 108 31.94 3.49 -15.95
CA PHE A 108 31.01 2.37 -15.98
C PHE A 108 30.42 2.03 -14.61
N VAL A 109 31.14 2.27 -13.52
CA VAL A 109 30.66 2.03 -12.16
C VAL A 109 29.54 2.99 -11.80
N GLU A 110 29.69 4.27 -12.14
CA GLU A 110 28.66 5.28 -11.94
C GLU A 110 27.41 4.97 -12.78
N GLU A 111 27.63 4.61 -14.06
CA GLU A 111 26.55 4.23 -14.98
C GLU A 111 25.77 3.03 -14.45
N LEU A 112 26.45 1.99 -13.96
CA LEU A 112 25.85 0.83 -13.33
C LEU A 112 24.96 1.23 -12.14
N VAL A 113 25.47 2.06 -11.25
CA VAL A 113 24.76 2.51 -10.03
C VAL A 113 23.54 3.35 -10.39
N TYR A 114 23.65 4.25 -11.37
CA TYR A 114 22.51 5.06 -11.79
C TYR A 114 21.39 4.21 -12.38
N ARG A 115 21.71 3.25 -13.26
CA ARG A 115 20.71 2.34 -13.82
C ARG A 115 20.05 1.45 -12.77
N PHE A 116 20.83 0.94 -11.84
CA PHE A 116 20.31 0.22 -10.67
C PHE A 116 19.30 1.07 -9.90
N LEU A 117 19.64 2.33 -9.58
CA LEU A 117 18.77 3.23 -8.84
C LEU A 117 17.53 3.63 -9.62
N LEU A 118 17.60 3.81 -10.94
CA LEU A 118 16.43 4.09 -11.78
C LEU A 118 15.40 2.96 -11.70
N THR A 119 15.80 1.71 -11.86
CA THR A 119 14.90 0.55 -11.77
C THR A 119 14.34 0.37 -10.34
N ARG A 120 15.17 0.61 -9.30
CA ARG A 120 14.69 0.63 -7.91
C ARG A 120 13.73 1.78 -7.65
N GLY A 121 13.89 2.91 -8.32
CA GLY A 121 12.97 4.04 -8.28
C GLY A 121 11.56 3.68 -8.79
N ASP A 122 11.47 2.93 -9.87
CA ASP A 122 10.19 2.42 -10.38
C ASP A 122 9.52 1.45 -9.39
N THR A 123 10.31 0.57 -8.79
CA THR A 123 9.83 -0.34 -7.73
C THR A 123 9.32 0.45 -6.52
N LEU A 124 10.02 1.51 -6.13
CA LEU A 124 9.62 2.40 -5.05
C LEU A 124 8.30 3.12 -5.41
N GLY A 125 8.17 3.63 -6.63
CA GLY A 125 6.96 4.29 -7.12
C GLY A 125 5.73 3.37 -7.01
N GLY A 126 5.87 2.11 -7.40
CA GLY A 126 4.83 1.09 -7.22
C GLY A 126 4.47 0.86 -5.74
N SER A 127 5.46 0.80 -4.85
CA SER A 127 5.24 0.60 -3.41
C SER A 127 4.59 1.81 -2.74
N MET A 128 4.84 3.02 -3.23
CA MET A 128 4.28 4.25 -2.69
C MET A 128 2.78 4.38 -2.94
N ARG A 129 2.24 3.80 -4.01
CA ARG A 129 0.79 3.72 -4.24
C ARG A 129 0.10 2.95 -3.11
N ASN A 130 0.68 1.83 -2.68
CA ASN A 130 0.18 1.05 -1.54
C ASN A 130 0.38 1.79 -0.21
N ALA A 131 1.45 2.59 -0.08
CA ALA A 131 1.70 3.38 1.12
C ALA A 131 0.61 4.42 1.37
N GLY A 132 0.12 5.09 0.32
CA GLY A 132 -1.00 6.03 0.42
C GLY A 132 -2.26 5.37 0.99
N GLY A 133 -2.63 4.20 0.49
CA GLY A 133 -3.75 3.42 1.02
C GLY A 133 -3.56 3.03 2.49
N ALA A 134 -2.37 2.57 2.86
CA ALA A 134 -2.05 2.23 4.25
C ALA A 134 -2.12 3.45 5.19
N LEU A 135 -1.66 4.62 4.75
CA LEU A 135 -1.76 5.86 5.53
C LEU A 135 -3.22 6.29 5.71
N ALA A 136 -4.04 6.17 4.67
CA ALA A 136 -5.48 6.44 4.76
C ALA A 136 -6.16 5.50 5.74
N GLN A 137 -5.88 4.20 5.68
CA GLN A 137 -6.41 3.20 6.63
C GLN A 137 -6.02 3.54 8.06
N ARG A 138 -4.75 3.86 8.32
CA ARG A 138 -4.27 4.22 9.66
C ARG A 138 -4.98 5.45 10.22
N ARG A 139 -5.10 6.53 9.44
CA ARG A 139 -5.84 7.73 9.85
C ARG A 139 -7.30 7.44 10.14
N PHE A 140 -7.94 6.65 9.28
CA PHE A 140 -9.32 6.25 9.48
C PHE A 140 -9.50 5.40 10.74
N THR A 141 -8.63 4.41 10.95
CA THR A 141 -8.60 3.59 12.17
C THR A 141 -8.44 4.45 13.42
N ARG A 142 -7.46 5.35 13.42
CA ARG A 142 -7.20 6.25 14.56
C ARG A 142 -8.42 7.13 14.88
N ALA A 143 -9.08 7.66 13.85
CA ALA A 143 -10.29 8.47 14.05
C ALA A 143 -11.45 7.66 14.69
N ILE A 144 -11.62 6.40 14.25
CA ILE A 144 -12.65 5.52 14.84
C ILE A 144 -12.30 5.16 16.28
N VAL A 145 -11.06 4.74 16.55
CA VAL A 145 -10.62 4.38 17.90
C VAL A 145 -10.78 5.58 18.84
N ALA A 146 -10.34 6.77 18.43
CA ALA A 146 -10.50 7.98 19.23
C ALA A 146 -11.99 8.29 19.52
N ALA A 147 -12.86 8.12 18.53
CA ALA A 147 -14.29 8.31 18.74
C ALA A 147 -14.89 7.27 19.72
N LEU A 148 -14.52 6.01 19.59
CA LEU A 148 -14.97 4.95 20.49
C LEU A 148 -14.50 5.19 21.92
N THR A 149 -13.23 5.57 22.10
CA THR A 149 -12.64 5.90 23.41
C THR A 149 -13.34 7.11 24.03
N LEU A 150 -13.55 8.19 23.28
CA LEU A 150 -14.25 9.38 23.75
C LEU A 150 -15.71 9.08 24.20
N MET A 151 -16.38 8.19 23.47
CA MET A 151 -17.73 7.76 23.78
C MET A 151 -17.78 6.64 24.83
N GLN A 152 -16.66 6.22 25.38
CA GLN A 152 -16.52 5.12 26.34
C GLN A 152 -17.10 3.78 25.84
N ILE A 153 -17.04 3.56 24.52
CA ILE A 153 -17.51 2.33 23.89
C ILE A 153 -16.34 1.35 23.84
N LYS A 154 -16.50 0.20 24.50
CA LYS A 154 -15.51 -0.89 24.43
C LYS A 154 -15.47 -1.48 23.03
N TYR A 155 -14.26 -1.77 22.54
CA TYR A 155 -14.05 -2.35 21.22
C TYR A 155 -13.07 -3.52 21.29
N LYS A 156 -13.16 -4.39 20.30
CA LYS A 156 -12.15 -5.42 20.00
C LYS A 156 -11.46 -5.05 18.70
N TRP A 157 -10.22 -5.43 18.58
CA TRP A 157 -9.47 -5.26 17.34
C TRP A 157 -8.89 -6.57 16.85
N LEU A 158 -8.86 -6.75 15.53
CA LEU A 158 -8.29 -7.91 14.86
C LEU A 158 -6.83 -7.62 14.54
N SER A 159 -5.93 -8.43 15.08
CA SER A 159 -4.50 -8.30 14.77
C SER A 159 -4.20 -8.75 13.33
N TYR A 160 -3.40 -7.95 12.63
CA TYR A 160 -2.89 -8.32 11.30
C TYR A 160 -1.99 -9.56 11.38
N ALA A 161 -1.17 -9.68 12.42
CA ALA A 161 -0.18 -10.74 12.58
C ALA A 161 -0.81 -12.04 13.10
N SER A 162 -1.48 -12.02 14.27
CA SER A 162 -2.03 -13.23 14.89
C SER A 162 -3.35 -13.68 14.28
N LYS A 163 -4.07 -12.80 13.58
CA LYS A 163 -5.45 -13.01 13.09
C LYS A 163 -6.46 -13.26 14.21
N GLU A 164 -6.15 -12.84 15.42
CA GLU A 164 -7.00 -12.99 16.59
C GLU A 164 -7.65 -11.67 16.99
N TRP A 165 -8.83 -11.77 17.58
CA TRP A 165 -9.57 -10.64 18.14
C TRP A 165 -9.16 -10.41 19.59
N THR A 166 -8.61 -9.23 19.86
CA THR A 166 -8.18 -8.81 21.20
C THR A 166 -9.06 -7.66 21.70
N LEU A 167 -9.36 -7.63 22.98
CA LEU A 167 -10.05 -6.49 23.59
C LEU A 167 -9.11 -5.30 23.62
N GLY A 168 -9.57 -4.15 23.14
CA GLY A 168 -8.82 -2.90 23.25
C GLY A 168 -8.71 -2.48 24.72
N ALA A 169 -7.49 -2.17 25.14
CA ALA A 169 -7.19 -1.60 26.44
C ALA A 169 -6.63 -0.19 26.26
N ASP A 170 -6.83 0.69 27.24
CA ASP A 170 -6.34 2.08 27.17
C ASP A 170 -4.82 2.17 26.95
N SER A 171 -4.06 1.16 27.43
CA SER A 171 -2.62 1.06 27.24
C SER A 171 -2.18 0.62 25.85
N ASP A 172 -3.06 -0.01 25.07
CA ASP A 172 -2.75 -0.58 23.75
C ASP A 172 -3.07 0.40 22.61
N ASP A 173 -3.58 1.57 22.95
CA ASP A 173 -4.03 2.56 21.95
C ASP A 173 -2.87 3.23 21.20
N VAL A 174 -1.67 3.19 21.76
CA VAL A 174 -0.48 3.70 21.08
C VAL A 174 -0.15 2.78 19.89
N ASP A 175 -0.09 3.34 18.69
CA ASP A 175 0.30 2.64 17.46
C ASP A 175 -0.65 1.51 17.00
N ILE A 176 -1.84 1.35 17.58
CA ILE A 176 -2.81 0.30 17.23
C ILE A 176 -3.13 0.29 15.72
N GLU A 177 -3.18 1.46 15.08
CA GLU A 177 -3.47 1.60 13.64
C GLU A 177 -2.45 0.91 12.73
N PHE A 178 -1.26 0.58 13.22
CA PHE A 178 -0.23 -0.15 12.46
C PHE A 178 -0.50 -1.65 12.41
N TYR A 179 -1.26 -2.18 13.36
CA TYR A 179 -1.44 -3.61 13.57
C TYR A 179 -2.88 -4.08 13.32
N VAL A 180 -3.83 -3.14 13.23
CA VAL A 180 -5.26 -3.45 13.10
C VAL A 180 -5.63 -3.87 11.67
N ASN A 181 -6.34 -4.99 11.57
CA ASN A 181 -6.98 -5.50 10.37
C ASN A 181 -8.52 -5.51 10.45
N GLY A 182 -9.06 -5.07 11.57
CA GLY A 182 -10.50 -4.91 11.80
C GLY A 182 -10.78 -4.39 13.20
N LEU A 183 -11.95 -3.79 13.36
CA LEU A 183 -12.50 -3.31 14.63
C LEU A 183 -13.89 -3.86 14.83
N SER A 184 -14.26 -4.20 16.06
CA SER A 184 -15.61 -4.61 16.42
C SER A 184 -16.02 -3.94 17.72
N TRP A 185 -17.20 -3.34 17.74
CA TRP A 185 -17.76 -2.66 18.89
C TRP A 185 -19.28 -2.84 18.97
N ALA A 186 -19.84 -2.59 20.12
CA ALA A 186 -21.28 -2.54 20.31
C ALA A 186 -21.67 -1.27 21.06
N ASP A 187 -22.60 -0.51 20.50
CA ASP A 187 -23.28 0.58 21.17
C ASP A 187 -24.73 0.14 21.45
N ARG A 188 -25.02 -0.09 22.73
CA ARG A 188 -26.28 -0.69 23.19
C ARG A 188 -26.52 -2.04 22.49
N GLU A 189 -27.59 -2.13 21.71
CA GLU A 189 -27.96 -3.36 20.96
C GLU A 189 -27.34 -3.41 19.54
N ARG A 190 -26.61 -2.38 19.14
CA ARG A 190 -26.09 -2.26 17.78
C ARG A 190 -24.63 -2.65 17.72
N ALA A 191 -24.37 -3.91 17.48
CA ALA A 191 -23.01 -4.39 17.20
C ALA A 191 -22.58 -4.05 15.78
N ARG A 192 -21.31 -3.71 15.61
CA ARG A 192 -20.66 -3.37 14.33
C ARG A 192 -19.32 -4.04 14.25
N THR A 193 -18.99 -4.52 13.06
CA THR A 193 -17.65 -5.03 12.74
C THR A 193 -17.15 -4.38 11.47
N LEU A 194 -16.02 -3.71 11.57
CA LEU A 194 -15.27 -3.12 10.46
C LEU A 194 -14.10 -4.02 10.12
N LEU A 195 -13.96 -4.38 8.86
CA LEU A 195 -12.84 -5.17 8.34
C LEU A 195 -12.13 -4.42 7.24
N TYR A 196 -10.81 -4.58 7.16
CA TYR A 196 -9.97 -3.98 6.13
C TYR A 196 -9.48 -5.02 5.15
N ASN A 197 -9.44 -4.63 3.87
CA ASN A 197 -8.84 -5.36 2.77
C ASN A 197 -9.21 -6.86 2.76
N ARG A 198 -10.49 -7.14 2.72
CA ARG A 198 -11.05 -8.52 2.70
C ARG A 198 -11.77 -8.79 1.40
N ARG A 199 -11.66 -10.05 0.98
CA ARG A 199 -12.46 -10.55 -0.14
C ARG A 199 -13.93 -10.60 0.27
N VAL A 200 -14.78 -9.95 -0.53
CA VAL A 200 -16.24 -10.05 -0.43
C VAL A 200 -16.70 -11.12 -1.43
N PRO A 201 -17.28 -12.24 -0.96
CA PRO A 201 -17.63 -13.37 -1.83
C PRO A 201 -18.55 -12.95 -2.96
N LEU A 202 -19.56 -12.14 -2.67
CA LEU A 202 -20.54 -11.65 -3.63
C LEU A 202 -19.92 -10.79 -4.75
N VAL A 203 -18.98 -9.91 -4.39
CA VAL A 203 -18.27 -9.02 -5.34
C VAL A 203 -17.10 -9.73 -6.03
N ARG A 204 -16.65 -10.88 -5.48
CA ARG A 204 -15.52 -11.70 -5.93
C ARG A 204 -14.18 -10.96 -5.97
N SER A 205 -14.07 -9.84 -5.27
CA SER A 205 -12.85 -9.04 -5.17
C SER A 205 -12.57 -8.59 -3.73
N ASN A 206 -11.34 -8.14 -3.47
CA ASN A 206 -11.01 -7.48 -2.23
C ASN A 206 -11.61 -6.08 -2.21
N ILE A 207 -12.14 -5.70 -1.05
CA ILE A 207 -12.68 -4.37 -0.76
C ILE A 207 -11.87 -3.79 0.39
N ASP A 208 -11.46 -2.54 0.28
CA ASP A 208 -10.58 -1.91 1.26
C ASP A 208 -11.23 -1.75 2.63
N LEU A 209 -12.54 -1.48 2.66
CA LEU A 209 -13.30 -1.24 3.88
C LEU A 209 -14.67 -1.91 3.80
N ILE A 210 -14.97 -2.72 4.83
CA ILE A 210 -16.23 -3.46 4.93
C ILE A 210 -16.81 -3.21 6.31
N LEU A 211 -18.00 -2.61 6.39
CA LEU A 211 -18.75 -2.43 7.62
C LEU A 211 -19.92 -3.40 7.66
N LEU A 212 -19.97 -4.21 8.72
CA LEU A 212 -20.97 -5.25 8.92
C LEU A 212 -21.77 -4.98 10.20
N THR A 213 -23.02 -5.44 10.23
CA THR A 213 -23.79 -5.56 11.46
C THR A 213 -23.44 -6.88 12.16
N GLY A 214 -23.31 -6.85 13.48
CA GLY A 214 -22.97 -8.01 14.32
C GLY A 214 -21.60 -7.89 14.98
N GLU A 215 -21.39 -8.73 15.99
CA GLU A 215 -20.13 -8.87 16.71
C GLU A 215 -19.11 -9.68 15.90
N SER A 216 -17.84 -9.43 16.11
CA SER A 216 -16.72 -10.04 15.40
C SER A 216 -16.76 -11.57 15.27
N GLN A 217 -17.28 -12.25 16.28
CA GLN A 217 -17.36 -13.72 16.30
C GLN A 217 -18.60 -14.28 15.58
N LYS A 218 -19.60 -13.44 15.29
CA LYS A 218 -20.88 -13.83 14.68
C LYS A 218 -21.04 -13.37 13.25
N VAL A 219 -20.03 -12.70 12.71
CA VAL A 219 -20.10 -12.14 11.36
C VAL A 219 -19.65 -13.19 10.35
N ALA A 220 -20.56 -13.62 9.49
CA ALA A 220 -20.27 -14.43 8.32
C ALA A 220 -20.25 -13.53 7.07
N PRO A 221 -19.08 -13.30 6.44
CA PRO A 221 -19.01 -12.46 5.25
C PRO A 221 -19.80 -12.98 4.05
N ASP A 222 -20.30 -14.20 4.12
CA ASP A 222 -21.11 -14.83 3.09
C ASP A 222 -22.59 -14.42 3.14
N ASP A 223 -23.06 -13.81 4.23
CA ASP A 223 -24.45 -13.33 4.34
C ASP A 223 -24.55 -11.86 3.89
N PRO A 224 -25.17 -11.60 2.72
CA PRO A 224 -25.31 -10.25 2.18
C PRO A 224 -26.11 -9.31 3.08
N ARG A 225 -26.98 -9.82 3.95
CA ARG A 225 -27.83 -9.02 4.84
C ARG A 225 -27.04 -8.35 5.98
N LEU A 226 -25.83 -8.83 6.25
CA LEU A 226 -24.95 -8.27 7.28
C LEU A 226 -24.21 -7.01 6.83
N TYR A 227 -24.13 -6.75 5.53
CA TYR A 227 -23.39 -5.62 5.00
C TYR A 227 -24.13 -4.30 5.19
N ILE A 228 -23.46 -3.35 5.85
CA ILE A 228 -23.95 -1.98 6.05
C ILE A 228 -23.35 -1.05 5.00
N ALA A 229 -22.04 -1.18 4.77
CA ALA A 229 -21.32 -0.36 3.81
C ALA A 229 -20.05 -1.06 3.28
N LEU A 230 -19.72 -0.74 2.05
CA LEU A 230 -18.47 -1.08 1.39
C LEU A 230 -17.77 0.21 0.96
N GLY A 231 -16.46 0.27 1.08
CA GLY A 231 -15.70 1.47 0.77
C GLY A 231 -14.33 1.19 0.19
N GLU A 232 -13.85 2.16 -0.58
CA GLU A 232 -12.49 2.20 -1.14
C GLU A 232 -11.69 3.29 -0.42
N LEU A 233 -10.47 2.97 0.01
CA LEU A 233 -9.56 3.90 0.66
C LEU A 233 -8.57 4.45 -0.38
N LYS A 234 -8.66 5.74 -0.68
CA LYS A 234 -7.74 6.43 -1.57
C LYS A 234 -6.90 7.40 -0.76
N GLY A 235 -5.63 7.06 -0.56
CA GLY A 235 -4.67 7.85 0.22
C GLY A 235 -3.88 8.88 -0.61
N GLY A 236 -4.29 9.13 -1.85
CA GLY A 236 -3.68 10.16 -2.70
C GLY A 236 -4.09 11.55 -2.25
N ILE A 237 -3.12 12.45 -2.23
CA ILE A 237 -3.32 13.88 -1.94
C ILE A 237 -2.97 14.75 -3.15
N ASP A 238 -2.49 14.15 -4.23
CA ASP A 238 -2.15 14.83 -5.46
C ASP A 238 -3.44 15.21 -6.22
N PRO A 239 -3.76 16.50 -6.36
CA PRO A 239 -4.93 16.94 -7.12
C PRO A 239 -4.89 16.48 -8.59
N ALA A 240 -3.70 16.37 -9.19
CA ALA A 240 -3.54 15.90 -10.57
C ALA A 240 -3.94 14.43 -10.75
N GLY A 241 -3.74 13.61 -9.72
CA GLY A 241 -4.15 12.19 -9.69
C GLY A 241 -5.59 11.94 -9.21
N ALA A 242 -6.29 12.97 -8.74
CA ALA A 242 -7.61 12.83 -8.11
C ALA A 242 -8.66 12.23 -9.06
N ASP A 243 -8.65 12.61 -10.32
CA ASP A 243 -9.60 12.09 -11.33
C ASP A 243 -9.40 10.60 -11.59
N GLU A 244 -8.16 10.12 -11.70
CA GLU A 244 -7.85 8.70 -11.87
C GLU A 244 -8.23 7.89 -10.62
N HIS A 245 -7.95 8.43 -9.44
CA HIS A 245 -8.34 7.81 -8.17
C HIS A 245 -9.86 7.71 -8.03
N TRP A 246 -10.58 8.77 -8.44
CA TRP A 246 -12.03 8.78 -8.48
C TRP A 246 -12.59 7.73 -9.45
N LYS A 247 -12.09 7.65 -10.67
CA LYS A 247 -12.52 6.66 -11.67
C LYS A 247 -12.34 5.23 -11.18
N THR A 248 -11.20 4.91 -10.58
CA THR A 248 -10.94 3.57 -10.04
C THR A 248 -11.83 3.24 -8.85
N ALA A 249 -12.04 4.17 -7.93
CA ALA A 249 -12.94 3.99 -6.79
C ALA A 249 -14.39 3.85 -7.27
N SER A 250 -14.85 4.69 -8.18
CA SER A 250 -16.20 4.64 -8.74
C SER A 250 -16.47 3.30 -9.43
N SER A 251 -15.52 2.78 -10.21
CA SER A 251 -15.64 1.48 -10.87
C SER A 251 -15.73 0.33 -9.87
N ALA A 252 -14.93 0.34 -8.79
CA ALA A 252 -14.97 -0.68 -7.76
C ALA A 252 -16.30 -0.64 -6.97
N LEU A 253 -16.76 0.55 -6.60
CA LEU A 253 -18.02 0.73 -5.88
C LEU A 253 -19.25 0.41 -6.75
N SER A 254 -19.19 0.69 -8.07
CA SER A 254 -20.25 0.30 -9.00
C SER A 254 -20.39 -1.22 -9.09
N ARG A 255 -19.27 -1.95 -9.26
CA ARG A 255 -19.30 -3.42 -9.22
C ARG A 255 -19.87 -3.97 -7.91
N SER A 256 -19.52 -3.35 -6.79
CA SER A 256 -20.06 -3.73 -5.49
C SER A 256 -21.56 -3.50 -5.43
N ARG A 257 -22.03 -2.33 -5.85
CA ARG A 257 -23.46 -2.01 -5.88
C ARG A 257 -24.24 -3.00 -6.76
N ASP A 258 -23.74 -3.26 -7.97
CA ASP A 258 -24.44 -4.14 -8.93
C ASP A 258 -24.54 -5.57 -8.36
N ALA A 259 -23.45 -6.11 -7.76
CA ALA A 259 -23.45 -7.42 -7.12
C ALA A 259 -24.46 -7.56 -5.96
N PHE A 260 -24.74 -6.47 -5.23
CA PHE A 260 -25.74 -6.48 -4.14
C PHE A 260 -27.16 -6.20 -4.65
N THR A 261 -27.33 -5.53 -5.78
CA THR A 261 -28.66 -5.30 -6.39
C THR A 261 -29.26 -6.60 -6.93
N ASP A 262 -28.40 -7.50 -7.44
CA ASP A 262 -28.82 -8.79 -8.00
C ASP A 262 -29.32 -9.81 -6.93
N VAL A 263 -29.08 -9.54 -5.64
CA VAL A 263 -29.41 -10.44 -4.53
C VAL A 263 -30.57 -9.92 -3.67
N GLY A 264 -30.95 -8.66 -3.82
CA GLY A 264 -32.07 -8.02 -3.08
C GLY A 264 -33.29 -7.87 -3.91
#